data_786002a7e0667c594e6702863d1db11f
#
_entry.id   786002a7e0667c594e6702863d1db11f
#
_cell.length_a   1.000
_cell.length_b   1.000
_cell.length_c   1.000
_cell.angle_alpha   90.00
_cell.angle_beta   90.00
_cell.angle_gamma   90.00
#
_symmetry.space_group_name_H-M   'P 1'
#
loop_
_entity.id
_entity.type
_entity.pdbx_description
1 polymer ?
#
loop_
_entity_poly.entity_id
_entity_poly.type
_entity_poly.pdbx_seq_one_letter_code
_entity_poly.pdbx_strand_id
1 'polypeptide(L)'
;SEMCIRDSPGRDAAGIYFAVDFLKANTKSLLDSGLEDGNYISAKDKHVIVIGGGDTGNDCVGTSIRLGAKSVIQLEMMPKPPVERTPSNPWPQWPRVLKTDYGQEEAIAVFGHDPRVYQTTVTEFIKDKNGNVCQAKLTKLKSEKDPKTGRMMMVPVEGTEEVIPVDVVLIAAAVSYTHLRAHETEADL
;
A
#
# COMPACT_ATOMS: atom_id res chain seq x y z
N SER A 1 -8.07 11.42 -14.97
CA SER A 1 -8.21 11.82 -13.56
C SER A 1 -7.59 10.72 -12.74
N GLU A 2 -6.38 10.97 -12.25
CA GLU A 2 -5.75 10.08 -11.29
C GLU A 2 -6.63 10.03 -10.06
N MET A 3 -7.16 8.86 -9.75
CA MET A 3 -7.93 8.63 -8.53
C MET A 3 -6.94 8.72 -7.36
N CYS A 4 -6.84 9.93 -6.80
CA CYS A 4 -5.93 10.19 -5.70
C CYS A 4 -6.56 9.59 -4.43
N ILE A 5 -5.89 8.63 -3.80
CA ILE A 5 -6.31 8.04 -2.51
C ILE A 5 -6.60 9.12 -1.45
N ARG A 6 -6.02 10.31 -1.59
CA ARG A 6 -6.28 11.47 -0.72
C ARG A 6 -7.74 11.94 -0.76
N ASP A 7 -8.41 11.76 -1.90
CA ASP A 7 -9.76 12.24 -2.15
C ASP A 7 -10.82 11.12 -1.98
N SER A 8 -10.38 9.92 -1.59
CA SER A 8 -11.30 8.80 -1.36
C SER A 8 -12.26 9.09 -0.20
N PRO A 9 -13.57 8.82 -0.36
CA PRO A 9 -14.53 8.93 0.74
C PRO A 9 -14.07 8.15 1.97
N GLY A 10 -14.22 8.75 3.16
CA GLY A 10 -13.82 8.15 4.43
C GLY A 10 -12.32 8.17 4.74
N ARG A 11 -11.50 8.85 3.92
CA ARG A 11 -10.04 8.95 4.10
C ARG A 11 -9.63 9.57 5.46
N ASP A 12 -10.50 10.36 6.05
CA ASP A 12 -10.34 11.01 7.35
C ASP A 12 -10.67 10.10 8.55
N ALA A 13 -10.96 8.81 8.31
CA ALA A 13 -11.20 7.85 9.39
C ALA A 13 -9.94 7.63 10.24
N ALA A 14 -10.12 7.47 11.55
CA ALA A 14 -9.06 6.99 12.42
C ALA A 14 -8.65 5.57 12.01
N GLY A 15 -7.37 5.24 12.14
CA GLY A 15 -6.80 3.96 11.68
C GLY A 15 -6.20 4.00 10.28
N ILE A 16 -6.24 5.15 9.60
CA ILE A 16 -5.61 5.37 8.30
C ILE A 16 -4.38 6.26 8.47
N TYR A 17 -3.20 5.70 8.18
CA TYR A 17 -1.91 6.36 8.38
C TYR A 17 -1.09 6.40 7.09
N PHE A 18 -0.19 7.37 6.99
CA PHE A 18 0.89 7.27 6.01
C PHE A 18 1.92 6.24 6.48
N ALA A 19 2.47 5.48 5.54
CA ALA A 19 3.47 4.46 5.81
C ALA A 19 4.67 5.01 6.60
N VAL A 20 5.13 6.21 6.25
CA VAL A 20 6.26 6.86 6.95
C VAL A 20 5.94 7.12 8.41
N ASP A 21 4.74 7.59 8.74
CA ASP A 21 4.33 7.85 10.12
C ASP A 21 4.25 6.54 10.92
N PHE A 22 3.70 5.49 10.32
CA PHE A 22 3.64 4.16 10.92
C PHE A 22 5.04 3.61 11.19
N LEU A 23 5.91 3.59 10.20
CA LEU A 23 7.27 3.07 10.33
C LEU A 23 8.10 3.89 11.34
N LYS A 24 8.01 5.23 11.27
CA LYS A 24 8.71 6.14 12.19
C LYS A 24 8.28 5.92 13.65
N ALA A 25 6.96 5.89 13.92
CA ALA A 25 6.46 5.72 15.28
C ALA A 25 6.89 4.37 15.87
N ASN A 26 6.75 3.29 15.09
CA ASN A 26 7.12 1.95 15.54
C ASN A 26 8.63 1.80 15.76
N THR A 27 9.45 2.29 14.82
CA THR A 27 10.91 2.25 14.94
C THR A 27 11.38 3.05 16.16
N LYS A 28 10.83 4.27 16.34
CA LYS A 28 11.21 5.12 17.47
C LYS A 28 10.86 4.46 18.80
N SER A 29 9.62 3.99 19.00
CA SER A 29 9.21 3.33 20.23
C SER A 29 10.00 2.04 20.51
N LEU A 30 10.32 1.27 19.46
CA LEU A 30 11.15 0.07 19.58
C LEU A 30 12.57 0.41 20.09
N LEU A 31 13.21 1.43 19.52
CA LEU A 31 14.56 1.83 19.91
C LEU A 31 14.63 2.48 21.28
N ASP A 32 13.62 3.31 21.61
CA ASP A 32 13.63 4.08 22.86
C ASP A 32 13.20 3.23 24.07
N SER A 33 12.30 2.27 23.89
CA SER A 33 11.66 1.56 25.00
C SER A 33 11.36 0.07 24.76
N GLY A 34 11.71 -0.48 23.60
CA GLY A 34 11.29 -1.86 23.27
C GLY A 34 9.78 -1.99 23.07
N LEU A 35 9.09 -0.90 22.69
CA LEU A 35 7.62 -0.76 22.56
C LEU A 35 6.88 -0.66 23.92
N GLU A 36 7.56 -0.54 25.05
CA GLU A 36 6.95 -0.47 26.37
C GLU A 36 6.29 0.89 26.64
N ASP A 37 6.71 1.95 25.95
CA ASP A 37 6.13 3.30 26.09
C ASP A 37 4.72 3.44 25.49
N GLY A 38 4.28 2.47 24.68
CA GLY A 38 2.98 2.49 24.01
C GLY A 38 2.82 3.57 22.93
N ASN A 39 3.88 4.33 22.63
CA ASN A 39 3.86 5.44 21.67
C ASN A 39 4.08 4.98 20.23
N TYR A 40 3.40 3.91 19.83
CA TYR A 40 3.48 3.34 18.50
C TYR A 40 2.09 3.01 17.93
N ILE A 41 2.03 2.79 16.63
CA ILE A 41 0.80 2.39 15.94
C ILE A 41 0.72 0.87 15.93
N SER A 42 -0.13 0.31 16.77
CA SER A 42 -0.27 -1.14 16.91
C SER A 42 -1.04 -1.77 15.75
N ALA A 43 -0.49 -2.84 15.19
CA ALA A 43 -1.16 -3.73 14.25
C ALA A 43 -1.62 -5.06 14.90
N LYS A 44 -1.39 -5.22 16.21
CA LYS A 44 -1.70 -6.46 16.92
C LYS A 44 -3.18 -6.83 16.81
N ASP A 45 -3.45 -8.07 16.40
CA ASP A 45 -4.79 -8.64 16.23
C ASP A 45 -5.69 -7.87 15.23
N LYS A 46 -5.09 -7.10 14.31
CA LYS A 46 -5.79 -6.24 13.36
C LYS A 46 -5.70 -6.75 11.93
N HIS A 47 -6.73 -6.44 11.14
CA HIS A 47 -6.72 -6.57 9.69
C HIS A 47 -6.06 -5.35 9.08
N VAL A 48 -4.94 -5.53 8.40
CA VAL A 48 -4.12 -4.45 7.84
C VAL A 48 -4.18 -4.45 6.32
N ILE A 49 -4.44 -3.27 5.75
CA ILE A 49 -4.30 -3.02 4.31
C ILE A 49 -3.10 -2.10 4.10
N VAL A 50 -2.16 -2.53 3.27
CA VAL A 50 -1.05 -1.70 2.78
C VAL A 50 -1.35 -1.30 1.34
N ILE A 51 -1.37 -0.01 1.03
CA ILE A 51 -1.64 0.50 -0.31
C ILE A 51 -0.34 0.96 -0.93
N GLY A 52 0.16 0.20 -1.91
CA GLY A 52 1.41 0.43 -2.62
C GLY A 52 2.33 -0.80 -2.60
N GLY A 53 2.88 -1.12 -3.77
CA GLY A 53 3.68 -2.33 -4.00
C GLY A 53 5.21 -2.14 -3.92
N GLY A 54 5.69 -0.92 -3.58
CA GLY A 54 7.12 -0.62 -3.48
C GLY A 54 7.77 -1.06 -2.17
N ASP A 55 9.05 -0.71 -2.00
CA ASP A 55 9.87 -1.07 -0.84
C ASP A 55 9.25 -0.60 0.48
N THR A 56 8.73 0.63 0.52
CA THR A 56 8.01 1.15 1.70
C THR A 56 6.78 0.31 2.05
N GLY A 57 6.06 -0.18 1.05
CA GLY A 57 4.93 -1.10 1.26
C GLY A 57 5.37 -2.43 1.83
N ASN A 58 6.48 -2.97 1.34
CA ASN A 58 7.10 -4.18 1.88
C ASN A 58 7.52 -4.02 3.35
N ASP A 59 8.12 -2.88 3.71
CA ASP A 59 8.49 -2.56 5.09
C ASP A 59 7.26 -2.51 6.01
N CYS A 60 6.15 -1.94 5.52
CA CYS A 60 4.88 -1.93 6.24
C CYS A 60 4.30 -3.33 6.45
N VAL A 61 4.40 -4.21 5.45
CA VAL A 61 3.97 -5.61 5.56
C VAL A 61 4.77 -6.32 6.66
N GLY A 62 6.10 -6.30 6.58
CA GLY A 62 6.97 -6.94 7.57
C GLY A 62 6.76 -6.40 8.98
N THR A 63 6.69 -5.07 9.14
CA THR A 63 6.45 -4.43 10.44
C THR A 63 5.09 -4.82 11.02
N SER A 64 4.03 -4.85 10.21
CA SER A 64 2.68 -5.25 10.66
C SER A 64 2.66 -6.71 11.15
N ILE A 65 3.35 -7.61 10.47
CA ILE A 65 3.45 -9.03 10.86
C ILE A 65 4.19 -9.16 12.19
N ARG A 66 5.31 -8.48 12.36
CA ARG A 66 6.10 -8.51 13.62
C ARG A 66 5.35 -7.93 14.80
N LEU A 67 4.43 -6.98 14.56
CA LEU A 67 3.51 -6.44 15.57
C LEU A 67 2.31 -7.36 15.85
N GLY A 68 2.20 -8.51 15.19
CA GLY A 68 1.15 -9.50 15.44
C GLY A 68 -0.17 -9.21 14.72
N ALA A 69 -0.12 -8.68 13.50
CA ALA A 69 -1.32 -8.48 12.68
C ALA A 69 -2.06 -9.81 12.44
N LYS A 70 -3.40 -9.75 12.47
CA LYS A 70 -4.26 -10.90 12.19
C LYS A 70 -4.26 -11.27 10.71
N SER A 71 -4.20 -10.29 9.85
CA SER A 71 -3.99 -10.44 8.40
C SER A 71 -3.35 -9.20 7.82
N VAL A 72 -2.60 -9.37 6.74
CA VAL A 72 -2.02 -8.26 5.98
C VAL A 72 -2.27 -8.52 4.50
N ILE A 73 -2.82 -7.53 3.79
CA ILE A 73 -2.88 -7.52 2.33
C ILE A 73 -2.17 -6.28 1.81
N GLN A 74 -1.46 -6.43 0.71
CA GLN A 74 -0.75 -5.35 0.03
C GLN A 74 -1.39 -5.13 -1.34
N LEU A 75 -1.99 -3.95 -1.55
CA LEU A 75 -2.66 -3.61 -2.80
C LEU A 75 -1.67 -2.99 -3.78
N GLU A 76 -1.61 -3.54 -4.98
CA GLU A 76 -0.80 -3.06 -6.07
C GLU A 76 -1.71 -2.71 -7.26
N MET A 77 -1.59 -1.46 -7.74
CA MET A 77 -2.39 -1.01 -8.88
C MET A 77 -1.96 -1.65 -10.20
N MET A 78 -0.66 -1.94 -10.32
CA MET A 78 -0.09 -2.48 -11.55
C MET A 78 -0.37 -3.98 -11.71
N PRO A 79 -0.30 -4.51 -12.93
CA PRO A 79 -0.37 -5.94 -13.17
C PRO A 79 0.79 -6.69 -12.48
N LYS A 80 0.54 -7.95 -12.12
CA LYS A 80 1.58 -8.82 -11.57
C LYS A 80 2.73 -8.95 -12.58
N PRO A 81 3.97 -8.64 -12.20
CA PRO A 81 5.12 -8.85 -13.06
C PRO A 81 5.29 -10.34 -13.42
N PRO A 82 5.86 -10.64 -14.58
CA PRO A 82 6.19 -12.02 -14.96
C PRO A 82 7.26 -12.58 -14.02
N VAL A 83 7.27 -13.90 -13.85
CA VAL A 83 8.30 -14.59 -13.02
C VAL A 83 9.65 -14.58 -13.70
N GLU A 84 9.65 -14.70 -15.04
CA GLU A 84 10.85 -14.71 -15.86
C GLU A 84 10.88 -13.54 -16.83
N ARG A 85 12.07 -13.25 -17.39
CA ARG A 85 12.23 -12.22 -18.41
C ARG A 85 11.37 -12.51 -19.63
N THR A 86 10.69 -11.49 -20.12
CA THR A 86 9.94 -11.54 -21.38
C THR A 86 10.81 -11.12 -22.55
N PRO A 87 10.43 -11.48 -23.79
CA PRO A 87 11.12 -10.99 -24.98
C PRO A 87 11.18 -9.45 -25.11
N SER A 88 10.24 -8.75 -24.48
CA SER A 88 10.22 -7.28 -24.42
C SER A 88 11.16 -6.69 -23.38
N ASN A 89 11.79 -7.52 -22.55
CA ASN A 89 12.76 -7.11 -21.54
C ASN A 89 14.02 -8.00 -21.56
N PRO A 90 14.77 -8.02 -22.69
CA PRO A 90 15.94 -8.85 -22.83
C PRO A 90 17.14 -8.34 -22.02
N TRP A 91 18.12 -9.20 -21.79
CA TRP A 91 19.45 -8.76 -21.32
C TRP A 91 20.06 -7.78 -22.33
N PRO A 92 20.76 -6.69 -21.92
CA PRO A 92 21.20 -6.34 -20.53
C PRO A 92 20.25 -5.39 -19.78
N GLN A 93 19.02 -5.20 -20.22
CA GLN A 93 18.07 -4.33 -19.53
C GLN A 93 17.82 -4.77 -18.08
N TRP A 94 17.49 -3.81 -17.21
CA TRP A 94 17.08 -4.11 -15.84
C TRP A 94 15.90 -5.08 -15.83
N PRO A 95 15.93 -6.16 -15.04
CA PRO A 95 14.88 -7.17 -15.06
C PRO A 95 13.57 -6.64 -14.52
N ARG A 96 12.51 -6.71 -15.31
CA ARG A 96 11.12 -6.39 -14.91
C ARG A 96 10.39 -7.69 -14.58
N VAL A 97 10.86 -8.35 -13.52
CA VAL A 97 10.32 -9.63 -13.06
C VAL A 97 9.77 -9.50 -11.65
N LEU A 98 8.92 -10.45 -11.28
CA LEU A 98 8.40 -10.54 -9.92
C LEU A 98 9.56 -10.72 -8.94
N LYS A 99 9.68 -9.80 -8.01
CA LYS A 99 10.56 -9.90 -6.85
C LYS A 99 9.71 -10.13 -5.62
N THR A 100 10.15 -11.02 -4.76
CA THR A 100 9.59 -11.21 -3.42
C THR A 100 10.65 -10.74 -2.45
N ASP A 101 10.29 -9.82 -1.59
CA ASP A 101 11.18 -9.24 -0.60
C ASP A 101 10.81 -9.74 0.80
N TYR A 102 11.62 -9.41 1.80
CA TYR A 102 11.55 -9.98 3.14
C TYR A 102 10.15 -9.91 3.79
N GLY A 103 9.43 -8.79 3.65
CA GLY A 103 8.10 -8.64 4.23
C GLY A 103 7.04 -9.53 3.57
N GLN A 104 7.11 -9.70 2.23
CA GLN A 104 6.24 -10.66 1.56
C GLN A 104 6.62 -12.11 1.92
N GLU A 105 7.92 -12.42 2.07
CA GLU A 105 8.37 -13.75 2.51
C GLU A 105 7.89 -14.06 3.93
N GLU A 106 7.96 -13.09 4.85
CA GLU A 106 7.40 -13.21 6.20
C GLU A 106 5.89 -13.46 6.16
N ALA A 107 5.15 -12.75 5.29
CA ALA A 107 3.72 -12.97 5.12
C ALA A 107 3.40 -14.37 4.61
N ILE A 108 4.16 -14.87 3.64
CA ILE A 108 4.02 -16.23 3.13
C ILE A 108 4.29 -17.25 4.24
N ALA A 109 5.33 -17.03 5.05
CA ALA A 109 5.68 -17.92 6.15
C ALA A 109 4.61 -17.96 7.25
N VAL A 110 3.99 -16.82 7.57
CA VAL A 110 3.00 -16.70 8.66
C VAL A 110 1.58 -17.05 8.21
N PHE A 111 1.16 -16.58 7.02
CA PHE A 111 -0.21 -16.72 6.54
C PHE A 111 -0.39 -17.80 5.46
N GLY A 112 0.71 -18.34 4.91
CA GLY A 112 0.66 -19.39 3.89
C GLY A 112 0.40 -18.89 2.46
N HIS A 113 0.36 -17.57 2.22
CA HIS A 113 0.13 -16.98 0.90
C HIS A 113 0.81 -15.61 0.74
N ASP A 114 1.07 -15.23 -0.52
CA ASP A 114 1.59 -13.90 -0.88
C ASP A 114 0.55 -12.83 -0.50
N PRO A 115 0.93 -11.77 0.23
CA PRO A 115 0.00 -10.72 0.67
C PRO A 115 -0.44 -9.80 -0.46
N ARG A 116 0.22 -9.84 -1.63
CA ARG A 116 -0.01 -8.90 -2.73
C ARG A 116 -1.26 -9.22 -3.53
N VAL A 117 -2.09 -8.20 -3.72
CA VAL A 117 -3.29 -8.24 -4.57
C VAL A 117 -3.10 -7.22 -5.69
N TYR A 118 -2.87 -7.72 -6.90
CA TYR A 118 -2.55 -6.91 -8.07
C TYR A 118 -3.80 -6.35 -8.76
N GLN A 119 -3.61 -5.28 -9.53
CA GLN A 119 -4.67 -4.59 -10.29
C GLN A 119 -5.88 -4.28 -9.41
N THR A 120 -5.62 -3.78 -8.21
CA THR A 120 -6.67 -3.49 -7.22
C THR A 120 -6.37 -2.19 -6.50
N THR A 121 -7.40 -1.41 -6.23
CA THR A 121 -7.31 -0.17 -5.45
C THR A 121 -8.48 -0.05 -4.48
N VAL A 122 -8.36 0.86 -3.52
CA VAL A 122 -9.45 1.25 -2.63
C VAL A 122 -10.21 2.41 -3.24
N THR A 123 -11.53 2.31 -3.25
CA THR A 123 -12.43 3.38 -3.72
C THR A 123 -13.11 4.12 -2.57
N GLU A 124 -13.27 3.48 -1.42
CA GLU A 124 -13.96 4.05 -0.28
C GLU A 124 -13.51 3.40 1.03
N PHE A 125 -13.42 4.18 2.10
CA PHE A 125 -13.24 3.70 3.46
C PHE A 125 -14.54 3.90 4.25
N ILE A 126 -14.99 2.85 4.93
CA ILE A 126 -16.22 2.86 5.71
C ILE A 126 -15.84 2.99 7.19
N LYS A 127 -16.49 3.93 7.88
CA LYS A 127 -16.26 4.22 9.30
C LYS A 127 -17.27 3.48 10.18
N ASP A 128 -16.84 3.12 11.35
CA ASP A 128 -17.73 2.71 12.45
C ASP A 128 -18.39 3.93 13.13
N LYS A 129 -19.21 3.67 14.16
CA LYS A 129 -19.90 4.70 14.95
C LYS A 129 -18.94 5.65 15.70
N ASN A 130 -17.69 5.22 15.89
CA ASN A 130 -16.66 5.98 16.62
C ASN A 130 -15.73 6.74 15.67
N GLY A 131 -15.95 6.64 14.36
CA GLY A 131 -15.12 7.30 13.35
C GLY A 131 -13.85 6.52 12.97
N ASN A 132 -13.69 5.27 13.43
CA ASN A 132 -12.58 4.43 13.00
C ASN A 132 -12.90 3.75 11.67
N VAL A 133 -11.86 3.50 10.85
CA VAL A 133 -12.03 2.65 9.69
C VAL A 133 -12.39 1.23 10.13
N CYS A 134 -13.43 0.65 9.54
CA CYS A 134 -13.85 -0.71 9.84
C CYS A 134 -13.98 -1.59 8.58
N GLN A 135 -14.14 -0.98 7.43
CA GLN A 135 -14.19 -1.69 6.15
C GLN A 135 -13.56 -0.82 5.05
N ALA A 136 -13.08 -1.48 4.00
CA ALA A 136 -12.62 -0.82 2.77
C ALA A 136 -13.31 -1.45 1.56
N LYS A 137 -13.75 -0.59 0.63
CA LYS A 137 -14.32 -1.00 -0.64
C LYS A 137 -13.20 -1.03 -1.68
N LEU A 138 -12.92 -2.21 -2.19
CA LEU A 138 -11.91 -2.45 -3.22
C LEU A 138 -12.57 -2.54 -4.59
N THR A 139 -11.82 -2.22 -5.64
CA THR A 139 -12.23 -2.47 -7.02
C THR A 139 -11.04 -2.96 -7.83
N LYS A 140 -11.32 -3.80 -8.84
CA LYS A 140 -10.31 -4.24 -9.80
C LYS A 140 -10.02 -3.12 -10.78
N LEU A 141 -8.79 -3.12 -11.27
CA LEU A 141 -8.31 -2.19 -12.28
C LEU A 141 -7.96 -2.94 -13.56
N LYS A 142 -8.14 -2.28 -14.70
CA LYS A 142 -7.63 -2.74 -16.00
C LYS A 142 -6.79 -1.64 -16.63
N SER A 143 -5.82 -2.04 -17.45
CA SER A 143 -5.04 -1.10 -18.24
C SER A 143 -5.81 -0.71 -19.49
N GLU A 144 -6.06 0.58 -19.66
CA GLU A 144 -6.64 1.14 -20.87
C GLU A 144 -5.76 2.25 -21.43
N LYS A 145 -5.74 2.38 -22.76
CA LYS A 145 -5.03 3.46 -23.42
C LYS A 145 -5.91 4.70 -23.49
N ASP A 146 -5.45 5.79 -22.90
CA ASP A 146 -6.15 7.08 -23.01
C ASP A 146 -6.21 7.53 -24.47
N PRO A 147 -7.39 7.69 -25.06
CA PRO A 147 -7.55 8.08 -26.46
C PRO A 147 -6.99 9.47 -26.78
N LYS A 148 -6.85 10.34 -25.79
CA LYS A 148 -6.37 11.71 -25.96
C LYS A 148 -4.85 11.81 -25.87
N THR A 149 -4.25 11.13 -24.88
CA THR A 149 -2.81 11.22 -24.59
C THR A 149 -2.01 10.04 -25.10
N GLY A 150 -2.67 8.93 -25.46
CA GLY A 150 -2.05 7.67 -25.85
C GLY A 150 -1.33 6.93 -24.69
N ARG A 151 -1.40 7.45 -23.46
CA ARG A 151 -0.78 6.83 -22.28
C ARG A 151 -1.64 5.69 -21.74
N MET A 152 -0.99 4.67 -21.20
CA MET A 152 -1.67 3.61 -20.45
C MET A 152 -2.12 4.15 -19.11
N MET A 153 -3.39 3.96 -18.79
CA MET A 153 -4.00 4.33 -17.51
C MET A 153 -4.66 3.11 -16.89
N MET A 154 -4.64 3.06 -15.56
CA MET A 154 -5.39 2.06 -14.81
C MET A 154 -6.78 2.61 -14.50
N VAL A 155 -7.81 1.93 -14.99
CA VAL A 155 -9.21 2.34 -14.82
C VAL A 155 -9.99 1.30 -14.02
N PRO A 156 -10.93 1.71 -13.15
CA PRO A 156 -11.79 0.79 -12.43
C PRO A 156 -12.64 -0.06 -13.35
N VAL A 157 -12.84 -1.32 -12.97
CA VAL A 157 -13.75 -2.25 -13.63
C VAL A 157 -15.05 -2.28 -12.85
N GLU A 158 -16.14 -1.80 -13.46
CA GLU A 158 -17.47 -1.78 -12.85
C GLU A 158 -17.94 -3.21 -12.49
N GLY A 159 -18.63 -3.34 -11.37
CA GLY A 159 -19.18 -4.62 -10.90
C GLY A 159 -18.14 -5.56 -10.27
N THR A 160 -16.93 -5.06 -9.98
CA THR A 160 -15.88 -5.83 -9.29
C THR A 160 -15.65 -5.35 -7.86
N GLU A 161 -16.53 -4.51 -7.35
CA GLU A 161 -16.43 -3.95 -6.01
C GLU A 161 -16.58 -5.04 -4.96
N GLU A 162 -15.66 -5.06 -4.03
CA GLU A 162 -15.65 -5.97 -2.87
C GLU A 162 -15.43 -5.15 -1.60
N VAL A 163 -16.21 -5.44 -0.56
CA VAL A 163 -16.06 -4.82 0.76
C VAL A 163 -15.40 -5.81 1.70
N ILE A 164 -14.26 -5.42 2.26
CA ILE A 164 -13.49 -6.26 3.18
C ILE A 164 -13.33 -5.57 4.54
N PRO A 165 -13.22 -6.32 5.64
CA PRO A 165 -12.94 -5.76 6.96
C PRO A 165 -11.50 -5.22 7.00
N VAL A 166 -11.32 -4.09 7.70
CA VAL A 166 -10.02 -3.48 7.95
C VAL A 166 -10.04 -2.69 9.24
N ASP A 167 -8.93 -2.75 9.98
CA ASP A 167 -8.74 -1.98 11.22
C ASP A 167 -7.62 -0.94 11.07
N VAL A 168 -6.65 -1.21 10.18
CA VAL A 168 -5.51 -0.32 9.91
C VAL A 168 -5.24 -0.25 8.41
N VAL A 169 -5.12 0.96 7.90
CA VAL A 169 -4.72 1.23 6.51
C VAL A 169 -3.41 1.99 6.49
N LEU A 170 -2.44 1.49 5.75
CA LEU A 170 -1.12 2.09 5.59
C LEU A 170 -0.94 2.54 4.13
N ILE A 171 -0.83 3.86 3.92
CA ILE A 171 -0.67 4.42 2.58
C ILE A 171 0.82 4.53 2.27
N ALA A 172 1.30 3.58 1.45
CA ALA A 172 2.66 3.49 0.95
C ALA A 172 2.77 3.82 -0.55
N ALA A 173 1.67 4.23 -1.17
CA ALA A 173 1.70 4.77 -2.52
C ALA A 173 2.43 6.11 -2.51
N ALA A 174 3.32 6.33 -3.48
CA ALA A 174 4.17 7.51 -3.56
C ALA A 174 3.37 8.78 -3.27
N VAL A 175 3.63 9.37 -2.11
CA VAL A 175 3.10 10.68 -1.74
C VAL A 175 3.81 11.69 -2.60
N SER A 176 3.26 11.83 -3.79
CA SER A 176 3.57 12.83 -4.79
C SER A 176 5.02 13.36 -4.84
N TYR A 177 5.67 13.01 -5.90
CA TYR A 177 6.81 13.72 -6.48
C TYR A 177 6.64 15.26 -6.54
N THR A 178 5.43 15.78 -6.36
CA THR A 178 5.13 17.19 -6.37
C THR A 178 5.58 17.95 -5.12
N HIS A 179 5.65 17.29 -3.95
CA HIS A 179 6.17 17.96 -2.74
C HIS A 179 7.69 17.97 -2.65
N LEU A 180 8.37 16.95 -3.17
CA LEU A 180 9.83 16.95 -3.22
C LEU A 180 10.36 17.98 -4.23
N ARG A 181 9.70 18.16 -5.39
CA ARG A 181 10.06 19.22 -6.34
C ARG A 181 9.83 20.64 -5.83
N ALA A 182 8.86 20.85 -4.96
CA ALA A 182 8.63 22.17 -4.36
C ALA A 182 9.73 22.57 -3.35
N HIS A 183 10.39 21.59 -2.72
CA HIS A 183 11.50 21.85 -1.80
C HIS A 183 12.87 21.94 -2.49
N GLU A 184 13.06 21.27 -3.62
CA GLU A 184 14.32 21.32 -4.37
C GLU A 184 14.49 22.66 -5.12
N THR A 185 13.40 23.37 -5.42
CA THR A 185 13.46 24.68 -6.10
C THR A 185 13.68 25.86 -5.17
N GLU A 186 13.56 25.71 -3.86
CA GLU A 186 13.88 26.74 -2.88
C GLU A 186 15.34 26.69 -2.36
N ALA A 187 16.06 25.62 -2.64
CA ALA A 187 17.45 25.48 -2.18
C ALA A 187 18.50 25.94 -3.21
N ASP A 188 18.09 26.29 -4.42
CA ASP A 188 18.97 26.74 -5.51
C ASP A 188 18.83 28.26 -5.87
N LEU A 189 18.31 29.07 -4.94
CA LEU A 189 18.31 30.54 -5.08
C LEU A 189 19.18 31.24 -4.02
#